data_85847991300cfc99e4bfb1b7d8de85bf
#
_entry.id   85847991300cfc99e4bfb1b7d8de85bf
#
_cell.length_a   1.000
_cell.length_b   1.000
_cell.length_c   1.000
_cell.angle_alpha   90.00
_cell.angle_beta   90.00
_cell.angle_gamma   90.00
#
_symmetry.space_group_name_H-M   'P 1'
#
loop_
_entity.id
_entity.type
_entity.pdbx_description
1 polymer ?
#
loop_
_entity_poly.entity_id
_entity_poly.type
_entity_poly.pdbx_seq_one_letter_code
_entity_poly.pdbx_strand_id
1 'polypeptide(L)'
;MPNPIPPVERRRVALLAALAAVVVPLAVHAHGPTRQKVLEKIAIDAPPAAVWARIRHFDALKDWHPAVAESPADKGDAVGSVRQLSLKGGGALTETLEAYDDAAMKYSYRAKDGGALPVTNYTSTISVSGDGSATVVEWRGAFYRGHPNGDPPPELNDEAALKAVTGVYQSGLANLKKLVEASKP
;
A
#
# COMPACT_ATOMS: atom_id res chain seq x y z
N MET A 1 -17.98 52.25 88.67
CA MET A 1 -18.67 52.29 87.37
C MET A 1 -17.71 51.72 86.36
N PRO A 2 -17.93 50.55 85.88
CA PRO A 2 -17.07 49.95 84.88
C PRO A 2 -17.52 50.36 83.43
N ASN A 3 -16.57 50.62 82.58
CA ASN A 3 -16.73 50.99 81.17
C ASN A 3 -17.20 49.79 80.32
N PRO A 4 -18.06 49.98 79.33
CA PRO A 4 -18.50 48.88 78.45
C PRO A 4 -17.47 48.59 77.36
N ILE A 5 -17.29 47.33 77.07
CA ILE A 5 -16.46 46.73 76.04
C ILE A 5 -17.13 46.92 74.66
N PRO A 6 -16.42 47.38 73.63
CA PRO A 6 -16.99 47.50 72.28
C PRO A 6 -17.12 46.12 71.59
N PRO A 7 -18.05 45.94 70.63
CA PRO A 7 -18.33 44.68 69.96
C PRO A 7 -17.27 44.35 68.95
N VAL A 8 -16.87 43.07 68.93
CA VAL A 8 -15.96 42.45 67.98
C VAL A 8 -16.62 42.31 66.60
N GLU A 9 -16.16 43.07 65.65
CA GLU A 9 -16.55 42.96 64.23
C GLU A 9 -16.03 41.60 63.65
N ARG A 10 -16.98 40.73 63.36
CA ARG A 10 -16.67 39.47 62.61
C ARG A 10 -16.46 39.79 61.13
N ARG A 11 -15.20 39.94 60.73
CA ARG A 11 -14.83 39.96 59.31
C ARG A 11 -15.09 38.60 58.69
N ARG A 12 -16.11 38.50 57.83
CA ARG A 12 -16.35 37.37 56.97
C ARG A 12 -15.30 37.39 55.85
N VAL A 13 -14.32 36.50 55.96
CA VAL A 13 -13.38 36.22 54.88
C VAL A 13 -14.09 35.32 53.89
N ALA A 14 -14.50 35.88 52.76
CA ALA A 14 -14.99 35.14 51.60
C ALA A 14 -13.79 34.49 50.87
N LEU A 15 -13.60 33.20 50.99
CA LEU A 15 -12.69 32.45 50.17
C LEU A 15 -13.28 32.30 48.75
N LEU A 16 -12.78 33.09 47.81
CA LEU A 16 -12.99 32.89 46.39
C LEU A 16 -12.03 31.75 45.92
N ALA A 17 -12.55 30.54 45.80
CA ALA A 17 -11.86 29.43 45.14
C ALA A 17 -11.90 29.67 43.64
N ALA A 18 -10.79 30.17 43.08
CA ALA A 18 -10.59 30.28 41.64
C ALA A 18 -10.33 28.87 41.10
N LEU A 19 -11.33 28.28 40.42
CA LEU A 19 -11.20 27.03 39.69
C LEU A 19 -10.39 27.30 38.40
N ALA A 20 -9.08 27.08 38.43
CA ALA A 20 -8.23 27.15 37.23
C ALA A 20 -8.54 25.91 36.39
N ALA A 21 -9.35 26.06 35.35
CA ALA A 21 -9.53 25.04 34.33
C ALA A 21 -8.22 24.87 33.57
N VAL A 22 -7.48 23.80 33.86
CA VAL A 22 -6.32 23.38 33.08
C VAL A 22 -6.83 22.85 31.74
N VAL A 23 -6.82 23.70 30.72
CA VAL A 23 -7.01 23.28 29.32
C VAL A 23 -5.73 22.54 28.90
N VAL A 24 -5.74 21.23 29.02
CA VAL A 24 -4.68 20.38 28.42
C VAL A 24 -4.90 20.41 26.92
N PRO A 25 -4.00 20.99 26.11
CA PRO A 25 -4.12 20.87 24.67
C PRO A 25 -3.95 19.39 24.32
N LEU A 26 -5.02 18.76 23.83
CA LEU A 26 -4.94 17.51 23.12
C LEU A 26 -4.09 17.78 21.87
N ALA A 27 -2.80 17.47 21.94
CA ALA A 27 -1.94 17.47 20.78
C ALA A 27 -2.45 16.36 19.84
N VAL A 28 -3.33 16.70 18.91
CA VAL A 28 -3.68 15.86 17.79
C VAL A 28 -2.40 15.72 16.97
N HIS A 29 -1.67 14.65 17.17
CA HIS A 29 -0.55 14.30 16.32
C HIS A 29 -1.15 13.87 14.98
N ALA A 30 -1.18 14.80 14.05
CA ALA A 30 -1.44 14.50 12.65
C ALA A 30 -0.26 13.68 12.13
N HIS A 31 -0.32 12.36 12.31
CA HIS A 31 0.67 11.46 11.73
C HIS A 31 0.50 11.48 10.21
N GLY A 32 1.55 11.91 9.51
CA GLY A 32 1.64 11.78 8.07
C GLY A 32 1.52 10.30 7.65
N PRO A 33 1.39 10.01 6.35
CA PRO A 33 1.27 8.64 5.88
C PRO A 33 2.50 7.81 6.26
N THR A 34 2.26 6.59 6.73
CA THR A 34 3.31 5.62 7.04
C THR A 34 3.62 4.79 5.81
N ARG A 35 4.90 4.52 5.54
CA ARG A 35 5.30 3.65 4.44
C ARG A 35 4.87 2.22 4.72
N GLN A 36 3.95 1.72 3.91
CA GLN A 36 3.45 0.36 3.96
C GLN A 36 4.29 -0.56 3.09
N LYS A 37 4.30 -1.86 3.44
CA LYS A 37 4.94 -2.92 2.65
C LYS A 37 4.00 -4.11 2.55
N VAL A 38 3.91 -4.69 1.36
CA VAL A 38 3.19 -5.94 1.10
C VAL A 38 4.17 -6.93 0.50
N LEU A 39 4.08 -8.17 0.91
CA LEU A 39 4.83 -9.30 0.40
C LEU A 39 3.89 -10.50 0.30
N GLU A 40 3.62 -10.94 -0.92
CA GLU A 40 2.85 -12.14 -1.20
C GLU A 40 3.73 -13.16 -1.94
N LYS A 41 3.54 -14.42 -1.60
CA LYS A 41 4.28 -15.54 -2.21
C LYS A 41 3.32 -16.66 -2.58
N ILE A 42 3.62 -17.34 -3.68
CA ILE A 42 2.89 -18.53 -4.06
C ILE A 42 3.85 -19.61 -4.56
N ALA A 43 3.61 -20.85 -4.13
CA ALA A 43 4.29 -22.01 -4.68
C ALA A 43 3.52 -22.52 -5.89
N ILE A 44 4.23 -22.73 -7.01
CA ILE A 44 3.68 -23.25 -8.27
C ILE A 44 4.42 -24.52 -8.61
N ASP A 45 3.67 -25.58 -8.90
CA ASP A 45 4.20 -26.86 -9.31
C ASP A 45 4.53 -26.85 -10.81
N ALA A 46 5.63 -26.19 -11.16
CA ALA A 46 6.18 -26.07 -12.51
C ALA A 46 7.64 -25.61 -12.45
N PRO A 47 8.46 -25.84 -13.51
CA PRO A 47 9.80 -25.30 -13.57
C PRO A 47 9.83 -23.77 -13.57
N PRO A 48 10.81 -23.12 -12.90
CA PRO A 48 10.92 -21.66 -12.86
C PRO A 48 10.90 -20.98 -14.23
N ALA A 49 11.55 -21.57 -15.24
CA ALA A 49 11.57 -21.06 -16.59
C ALA A 49 10.17 -21.00 -17.24
N ALA A 50 9.32 -22.01 -16.96
CA ALA A 50 7.95 -22.04 -17.48
C ALA A 50 7.07 -20.97 -16.82
N VAL A 51 7.25 -20.73 -15.52
CA VAL A 51 6.56 -19.67 -14.78
C VAL A 51 7.04 -18.29 -15.26
N TRP A 52 8.36 -18.11 -15.38
CA TRP A 52 8.96 -16.88 -15.85
C TRP A 52 8.52 -16.53 -17.27
N ALA A 53 8.46 -17.48 -18.17
CA ALA A 53 7.99 -17.29 -19.54
C ALA A 53 6.57 -16.68 -19.61
N ARG A 54 5.72 -16.90 -18.59
CA ARG A 54 4.36 -16.32 -18.51
C ARG A 54 4.34 -14.86 -18.10
N ILE A 55 5.32 -14.42 -17.28
CA ILE A 55 5.26 -13.11 -16.63
C ILE A 55 6.40 -12.19 -17.02
N ARG A 56 7.41 -12.68 -17.74
CA ARG A 56 8.64 -11.95 -18.06
C ARG A 56 8.40 -10.66 -18.85
N HIS A 57 7.44 -10.68 -19.75
CA HIS A 57 7.17 -9.51 -20.58
C HIS A 57 6.37 -8.48 -19.83
N PHE A 58 6.86 -7.24 -19.84
CA PHE A 58 6.25 -6.15 -19.06
C PHE A 58 4.82 -5.85 -19.49
N ASP A 59 4.47 -6.09 -20.76
CA ASP A 59 3.13 -5.95 -21.33
C ASP A 59 2.22 -7.19 -21.14
N ALA A 60 2.74 -8.31 -20.58
CA ALA A 60 1.97 -9.54 -20.42
C ALA A 60 1.04 -9.57 -19.22
N LEU A 61 0.95 -8.51 -18.42
CA LEU A 61 0.14 -8.54 -17.19
C LEU A 61 -1.34 -8.89 -17.46
N LYS A 62 -1.90 -8.44 -18.57
CA LYS A 62 -3.28 -8.76 -19.00
C LYS A 62 -3.50 -10.27 -19.25
N ASP A 63 -2.46 -11.02 -19.55
CA ASP A 63 -2.56 -12.44 -19.90
C ASP A 63 -2.62 -13.36 -18.68
N TRP A 64 -2.24 -12.83 -17.51
CA TRP A 64 -2.22 -13.63 -16.29
C TRP A 64 -2.87 -12.96 -15.06
N HIS A 65 -3.09 -11.63 -15.07
CA HIS A 65 -3.75 -10.94 -13.95
C HIS A 65 -5.24 -10.76 -14.21
N PRO A 66 -6.14 -11.33 -13.39
CA PRO A 66 -7.57 -11.40 -13.69
C PRO A 66 -8.26 -10.03 -13.75
N ALA A 67 -7.76 -9.03 -13.03
CA ALA A 67 -8.35 -7.69 -13.00
C ALA A 67 -7.88 -6.77 -14.14
N VAL A 68 -6.89 -7.18 -14.95
CA VAL A 68 -6.32 -6.36 -16.03
C VAL A 68 -7.00 -6.69 -17.35
N ALA A 69 -7.48 -5.67 -18.06
CA ALA A 69 -8.04 -5.79 -19.39
C ALA A 69 -6.98 -5.61 -20.45
N GLU A 70 -6.14 -4.55 -20.34
CA GLU A 70 -5.07 -4.21 -21.26
C GLU A 70 -3.82 -3.77 -20.50
N SER A 71 -2.64 -4.07 -21.07
CA SER A 71 -1.34 -3.71 -20.48
C SER A 71 -0.27 -3.37 -21.52
N PRO A 72 -0.53 -2.52 -22.55
CA PRO A 72 0.47 -2.18 -23.54
C PRO A 72 1.65 -1.44 -22.91
N ALA A 73 2.88 -1.76 -23.37
CA ALA A 73 4.13 -1.11 -22.99
C ALA A 73 4.83 -0.51 -24.20
N ASP A 74 5.32 0.74 -24.09
CA ASP A 74 5.84 1.51 -25.22
C ASP A 74 7.21 1.02 -25.71
N LYS A 75 8.03 0.40 -24.84
CA LYS A 75 9.39 -0.08 -25.13
C LYS A 75 9.61 -1.54 -24.73
N GLY A 76 8.54 -2.33 -24.61
CA GLY A 76 8.62 -3.73 -24.18
C GLY A 76 9.33 -3.87 -22.82
N ASP A 77 10.35 -4.73 -22.75
CA ASP A 77 11.06 -5.06 -21.51
C ASP A 77 12.29 -4.15 -21.24
N ALA A 78 12.46 -3.06 -22.00
CA ALA A 78 13.54 -2.12 -21.77
C ALA A 78 13.28 -1.28 -20.51
N VAL A 79 14.30 -1.09 -19.68
CA VAL A 79 14.23 -0.16 -18.53
C VAL A 79 13.81 1.23 -19.00
N GLY A 80 12.86 1.84 -18.28
CA GLY A 80 12.20 3.08 -18.69
C GLY A 80 10.99 2.87 -19.59
N SER A 81 10.61 1.62 -19.93
CA SER A 81 9.34 1.32 -20.60
C SER A 81 8.16 1.73 -19.75
N VAL A 82 7.18 2.38 -20.38
CA VAL A 82 5.94 2.82 -19.71
C VAL A 82 4.80 1.91 -20.13
N ARG A 83 4.18 1.25 -19.15
CA ARG A 83 3.02 0.40 -19.29
C ARG A 83 1.75 1.15 -18.89
N GLN A 84 0.71 1.06 -19.72
CA GLN A 84 -0.61 1.59 -19.43
C GLN A 84 -1.55 0.42 -19.10
N LEU A 85 -2.05 0.37 -17.88
CA LEU A 85 -3.01 -0.64 -17.48
C LEU A 85 -4.43 -0.09 -17.57
N SER A 86 -5.32 -0.85 -18.20
CA SER A 86 -6.77 -0.67 -18.09
C SER A 86 -7.34 -1.79 -17.24
N LEU A 87 -8.16 -1.47 -16.24
CA LEU A 87 -8.73 -2.46 -15.33
C LEU A 87 -10.16 -2.84 -15.76
N LYS A 88 -10.50 -4.12 -15.65
CA LYS A 88 -11.86 -4.63 -15.98
C LYS A 88 -12.96 -4.03 -15.12
N GLY A 89 -12.65 -3.64 -13.88
CA GLY A 89 -13.55 -2.93 -12.97
C GLY A 89 -13.61 -1.41 -13.19
N GLY A 90 -12.94 -0.90 -14.22
CA GLY A 90 -12.76 0.53 -14.47
C GLY A 90 -11.51 1.11 -13.81
N GLY A 91 -11.08 2.26 -14.32
CA GLY A 91 -9.84 2.93 -13.91
C GLY A 91 -8.60 2.43 -14.65
N ALA A 92 -7.50 3.14 -14.45
CA ALA A 92 -6.23 2.89 -15.11
C ALA A 92 -5.04 3.10 -14.16
N LEU A 93 -3.90 2.52 -14.53
CA LEU A 93 -2.60 2.75 -13.90
C LEU A 93 -1.56 3.00 -14.96
N THR A 94 -0.60 3.87 -14.67
CA THR A 94 0.59 4.08 -15.48
C THR A 94 1.79 3.60 -14.70
N GLU A 95 2.59 2.72 -15.26
CA GLU A 95 3.74 2.13 -14.58
C GLU A 95 4.99 2.24 -15.44
N THR A 96 6.13 2.52 -14.79
CA THR A 96 7.43 2.60 -15.45
C THR A 96 8.30 1.44 -14.98
N LEU A 97 8.90 0.69 -15.90
CA LEU A 97 9.86 -0.37 -15.62
C LEU A 97 11.17 0.24 -15.12
N GLU A 98 11.54 -0.02 -13.85
CA GLU A 98 12.74 0.56 -13.21
C GLU A 98 13.97 -0.37 -13.30
N ALA A 99 13.75 -1.68 -13.28
CA ALA A 99 14.80 -2.66 -13.46
C ALA A 99 14.25 -3.95 -14.07
N TYR A 100 15.06 -4.61 -14.88
CA TYR A 100 14.75 -5.89 -15.51
C TYR A 100 16.00 -6.76 -15.56
N ASP A 101 15.89 -7.99 -15.05
CA ASP A 101 16.96 -8.99 -15.04
C ASP A 101 16.37 -10.35 -15.43
N ASP A 102 16.52 -10.71 -16.70
CA ASP A 102 16.00 -11.98 -17.24
C ASP A 102 16.71 -13.20 -16.63
N ALA A 103 18.02 -13.10 -16.39
CA ALA A 103 18.79 -14.18 -15.81
C ALA A 103 18.41 -14.44 -14.34
N ALA A 104 18.13 -13.37 -13.58
CA ALA A 104 17.65 -13.48 -12.21
C ALA A 104 16.11 -13.65 -12.12
N MET A 105 15.42 -13.74 -13.26
CA MET A 105 13.96 -13.87 -13.35
C MET A 105 13.23 -12.83 -12.46
N LYS A 106 13.56 -11.56 -12.64
CA LYS A 106 13.07 -10.51 -11.77
C LYS A 106 12.93 -9.19 -12.52
N TYR A 107 11.87 -8.43 -12.22
CA TYR A 107 11.77 -7.02 -12.62
C TYR A 107 11.11 -6.18 -11.54
N SER A 108 11.36 -4.87 -11.59
CA SER A 108 10.73 -3.89 -10.70
C SER A 108 10.18 -2.71 -11.48
N TYR A 109 9.13 -2.11 -10.95
CA TYR A 109 8.43 -1.01 -11.57
C TYR A 109 7.89 -0.03 -10.53
N ARG A 110 7.58 1.18 -11.00
CA ARG A 110 6.96 2.25 -10.21
C ARG A 110 5.66 2.68 -10.87
N ALA A 111 4.59 2.80 -10.07
CA ALA A 111 3.36 3.40 -10.54
C ALA A 111 3.40 4.92 -10.38
N LYS A 112 2.82 5.62 -11.35
CA LYS A 112 2.51 7.05 -11.26
C LYS A 112 1.36 7.25 -10.28
N ASP A 113 1.49 8.26 -9.41
CA ASP A 113 0.45 8.61 -8.46
C ASP A 113 -0.85 9.06 -9.16
N GLY A 114 -1.98 8.90 -8.47
CA GLY A 114 -3.30 9.29 -8.98
C GLY A 114 -3.95 8.26 -9.92
N GLY A 115 -3.45 7.01 -9.94
CA GLY A 115 -4.10 5.89 -10.63
C GLY A 115 -5.25 5.27 -9.82
N ALA A 116 -5.75 4.13 -10.31
CA ALA A 116 -6.91 3.43 -9.73
C ALA A 116 -6.68 2.83 -8.33
N LEU A 117 -5.42 2.67 -7.90
CA LEU A 117 -5.11 2.20 -6.56
C LEU A 117 -5.03 3.37 -5.56
N PRO A 118 -5.52 3.20 -4.32
CA PRO A 118 -5.50 4.23 -3.29
C PRO A 118 -4.11 4.37 -2.64
N VAL A 119 -3.07 4.51 -3.47
CA VAL A 119 -1.66 4.56 -3.04
C VAL A 119 -0.90 5.70 -3.72
N THR A 120 0.19 6.12 -3.09
CA THR A 120 1.17 7.04 -3.66
C THR A 120 2.58 6.50 -3.50
N ASN A 121 3.51 6.94 -4.35
CA ASN A 121 4.91 6.52 -4.35
C ASN A 121 5.07 4.98 -4.33
N TYR A 122 4.24 4.31 -5.14
CA TYR A 122 4.18 2.86 -5.18
C TYR A 122 5.29 2.28 -6.06
N THR A 123 6.09 1.41 -5.45
CA THR A 123 7.11 0.60 -6.14
C THR A 123 6.83 -0.86 -5.90
N SER A 124 7.11 -1.69 -6.89
CA SER A 124 6.88 -3.13 -6.81
C SER A 124 7.98 -3.93 -7.47
N THR A 125 8.19 -5.15 -7.00
CA THR A 125 9.11 -6.12 -7.59
C THR A 125 8.42 -7.47 -7.65
N ILE A 126 8.50 -8.14 -8.78
CA ILE A 126 8.12 -9.55 -8.91
C ILE A 126 9.38 -10.37 -9.25
N SER A 127 9.50 -11.53 -8.65
CA SER A 127 10.63 -12.45 -8.87
C SER A 127 10.18 -13.90 -8.83
N VAL A 128 10.86 -14.72 -9.61
CA VAL A 128 10.65 -16.17 -9.68
C VAL A 128 11.91 -16.86 -9.21
N SER A 129 11.77 -17.86 -8.34
CA SER A 129 12.87 -18.65 -7.82
C SER A 129 12.44 -20.12 -7.64
N GLY A 130 13.40 -21.02 -7.55
CA GLY A 130 13.15 -22.45 -7.35
C GLY A 130 14.09 -23.31 -8.17
N ASP A 131 13.88 -24.61 -8.08
CA ASP A 131 14.62 -25.63 -8.82
C ASP A 131 13.70 -26.75 -9.29
N GLY A 132 14.13 -27.48 -10.33
CA GLY A 132 13.35 -28.58 -10.87
C GLY A 132 11.93 -28.24 -11.25
N SER A 133 10.94 -28.84 -10.58
CA SER A 133 9.52 -28.63 -10.81
C SER A 133 8.85 -27.74 -9.75
N ALA A 134 9.61 -27.22 -8.78
CA ALA A 134 9.10 -26.41 -7.69
C ALA A 134 9.52 -24.95 -7.85
N THR A 135 8.56 -24.06 -7.96
CA THR A 135 8.77 -22.62 -8.14
C THR A 135 8.08 -21.84 -7.04
N VAL A 136 8.74 -20.78 -6.56
CA VAL A 136 8.14 -19.76 -5.72
C VAL A 136 8.14 -18.45 -6.49
N VAL A 137 6.97 -17.85 -6.63
CA VAL A 137 6.83 -16.47 -7.12
C VAL A 137 6.62 -15.58 -5.93
N GLU A 138 7.44 -14.53 -5.83
CA GLU A 138 7.34 -13.49 -4.82
C GLU A 138 6.94 -12.18 -5.49
N TRP A 139 5.91 -11.53 -4.97
CA TRP A 139 5.50 -10.19 -5.38
C TRP A 139 5.51 -9.28 -4.17
N ARG A 140 6.37 -8.27 -4.17
CA ARG A 140 6.53 -7.33 -3.06
C ARG A 140 6.38 -5.90 -3.52
N GLY A 141 5.83 -5.06 -2.65
CA GLY A 141 5.69 -3.64 -2.92
C GLY A 141 5.85 -2.79 -1.68
N ALA A 142 6.10 -1.51 -1.91
CA ALA A 142 6.14 -0.49 -0.87
C ALA A 142 5.49 0.78 -1.40
N PHE A 143 4.67 1.42 -0.56
CA PHE A 143 3.85 2.55 -0.93
C PHE A 143 3.44 3.37 0.31
N TYR A 144 2.82 4.50 0.09
CA TYR A 144 2.04 5.22 1.09
C TYR A 144 0.58 5.19 0.70
N ARG A 145 -0.33 5.47 1.65
CA ARG A 145 -1.75 5.64 1.37
C ARG A 145 -2.00 6.75 0.35
N GLY A 146 -3.16 6.72 -0.31
CA GLY A 146 -3.54 7.69 -1.34
C GLY A 146 -3.74 9.12 -0.83
N HIS A 147 -4.05 9.29 0.47
CA HIS A 147 -4.21 10.60 1.09
C HIS A 147 -2.95 11.02 1.85
N PRO A 148 -2.24 12.10 1.44
CA PRO A 148 -0.95 12.47 2.01
C PRO A 148 -1.05 13.17 3.38
N ASN A 149 -2.20 13.77 3.71
CA ASN A 149 -2.38 14.56 4.93
C ASN A 149 -2.90 13.71 6.10
N GLY A 150 -2.97 14.29 7.31
CA GLY A 150 -3.69 13.72 8.43
C GLY A 150 -5.18 13.55 8.13
N ASP A 151 -5.86 12.70 8.89
CA ASP A 151 -7.29 12.43 8.78
C ASP A 151 -7.76 12.03 7.37
N PRO A 152 -7.26 10.90 6.82
CA PRO A 152 -7.64 10.41 5.51
C PRO A 152 -9.08 9.90 5.50
N PRO A 153 -9.83 10.10 4.40
CA PRO A 153 -11.10 9.42 4.22
C PRO A 153 -10.89 7.90 4.18
N PRO A 154 -11.91 7.10 4.57
CA PRO A 154 -11.76 5.65 4.71
C PRO A 154 -11.20 4.94 3.46
N GLU A 155 -11.56 5.39 2.27
CA GLU A 155 -11.13 4.82 0.98
C GLU A 155 -9.68 5.16 0.60
N LEU A 156 -9.03 6.11 1.28
CA LEU A 156 -7.67 6.57 1.01
C LEU A 156 -6.73 6.44 2.23
N ASN A 157 -7.15 5.71 3.27
CA ASN A 157 -6.36 5.45 4.48
C ASN A 157 -5.36 4.31 4.29
N ASP A 158 -4.55 4.03 5.32
CA ASP A 158 -3.53 2.98 5.29
C ASP A 158 -4.15 1.57 5.12
N GLU A 159 -5.31 1.31 5.72
CA GLU A 159 -6.00 0.03 5.62
C GLU A 159 -6.53 -0.22 4.20
N ALA A 160 -7.15 0.79 3.58
CA ALA A 160 -7.62 0.72 2.20
C ALA A 160 -6.47 0.48 1.23
N ALA A 161 -5.33 1.17 1.43
CA ALA A 161 -4.13 0.99 0.63
C ALA A 161 -3.57 -0.43 0.74
N LEU A 162 -3.41 -0.94 1.98
CA LEU A 162 -2.94 -2.31 2.24
C LEU A 162 -3.88 -3.35 1.61
N LYS A 163 -5.18 -3.23 1.83
CA LYS A 163 -6.19 -4.14 1.29
C LYS A 163 -6.17 -4.18 -0.23
N ALA A 164 -6.09 -3.02 -0.87
CA ALA A 164 -6.07 -2.92 -2.33
C ALA A 164 -4.83 -3.59 -2.93
N VAL A 165 -3.62 -3.27 -2.44
CA VAL A 165 -2.38 -3.84 -2.98
C VAL A 165 -2.28 -5.34 -2.68
N THR A 166 -2.65 -5.77 -1.46
CA THR A 166 -2.69 -7.20 -1.10
C THR A 166 -3.64 -7.97 -2.02
N GLY A 167 -4.83 -7.44 -2.26
CA GLY A 167 -5.82 -8.06 -3.16
C GLY A 167 -5.34 -8.18 -4.60
N VAL A 168 -4.63 -7.18 -5.12
CA VAL A 168 -3.98 -7.24 -6.43
C VAL A 168 -2.96 -8.39 -6.48
N TYR A 169 -2.05 -8.46 -5.52
CA TYR A 169 -1.02 -9.51 -5.53
C TYR A 169 -1.61 -10.90 -5.38
N GLN A 170 -2.49 -11.10 -4.42
CA GLN A 170 -3.11 -12.40 -4.17
C GLN A 170 -3.91 -12.91 -5.37
N SER A 171 -4.74 -12.06 -5.97
CA SER A 171 -5.54 -12.45 -7.13
C SER A 171 -4.70 -12.74 -8.36
N GLY A 172 -3.66 -11.93 -8.61
CA GLY A 172 -2.73 -12.15 -9.70
C GLY A 172 -1.94 -13.44 -9.56
N LEU A 173 -1.32 -13.66 -8.40
CA LEU A 173 -0.54 -14.87 -8.11
C LEU A 173 -1.39 -16.14 -8.15
N ALA A 174 -2.60 -16.10 -7.59
CA ALA A 174 -3.52 -17.25 -7.63
C ALA A 174 -3.91 -17.63 -9.07
N ASN A 175 -4.19 -16.64 -9.91
CA ASN A 175 -4.52 -16.90 -11.31
C ASN A 175 -3.29 -17.37 -12.12
N LEU A 176 -2.11 -16.78 -11.86
CA LEU A 176 -0.86 -17.26 -12.48
C LEU A 176 -0.62 -18.75 -12.19
N LYS A 177 -0.74 -19.16 -10.92
CA LYS A 177 -0.65 -20.55 -10.51
C LYS A 177 -1.61 -21.44 -11.31
N LYS A 178 -2.88 -21.06 -11.34
CA LYS A 178 -3.92 -21.78 -12.08
C LYS A 178 -3.58 -21.95 -13.56
N LEU A 179 -3.12 -20.88 -14.21
CA LEU A 179 -2.80 -20.89 -15.65
C LEU A 179 -1.59 -21.78 -15.96
N VAL A 180 -0.54 -21.71 -15.13
CA VAL A 180 0.68 -22.47 -15.35
C VAL A 180 0.44 -23.96 -15.08
N GLU A 181 -0.24 -24.32 -13.98
CA GLU A 181 -0.51 -25.71 -13.62
C GLU A 181 -1.52 -26.38 -14.57
N ALA A 182 -2.47 -25.62 -15.15
CA ALA A 182 -3.38 -26.13 -16.16
C ALA A 182 -2.71 -26.37 -17.54
N SER A 183 -1.52 -25.79 -17.78
CA SER A 183 -0.76 -25.94 -19.04
C SER A 183 0.23 -27.12 -19.01
N LYS A 184 0.21 -27.95 -17.96
CA LYS A 184 1.01 -29.17 -17.89
C LYS A 184 0.50 -30.17 -18.92
N PRO A 185 1.40 -30.87 -19.64
CA PRO A 185 1.04 -31.93 -20.58
C PRO A 185 0.42 -33.14 -19.88
#